data_55765c675a78085e483a6ee64cefab7b
#
_entry.id   55765c675a78085e483a6ee64cefab7b
#
_cell.length_a   1.000
_cell.length_b   1.000
_cell.length_c   1.000
_cell.angle_alpha   90.00
_cell.angle_beta   90.00
_cell.angle_gamma   90.00
#
_symmetry.space_group_name_H-M   'P 1'
#
loop_
_entity.id
_entity.type
_entity.pdbx_description
1 polymer ?
#
loop_
_entity_poly.entity_id
_entity_poly.type
_entity_poly.pdbx_seq_one_letter_code
_entity_poly.pdbx_strand_id
1 'polypeptide(L)'
;MTVNRAVTDTNWGPNFDPGRPYGDPLGIVIHHWGVDGQSHDAVASYLARPDGNTSAHYVASGGRVTQIVHDYDRAWHCMGNNARTIGIECRPECDADDFETVAQLIAAIRDEWGYLPLSGHQEHFPTECPGRWQARLDELDARALVIQGGGPAVPALADPDPGSLQVDGWWGPATTAALQAYLGTPVDGTVSSQDGAWRENLPAAGAGWDFENDPDGSQVVSALQARLGVPVDGILGPETIAALQARLGVPVDGYAGMATVAALQAHLNEGTL
;
A
#
# COMPACT_ATOMS: atom_id res chain seq x y z
N MET A 1 -17.13 -8.09 -17.99
CA MET A 1 -16.29 -7.76 -16.85
C MET A 1 -16.60 -8.80 -15.79
N THR A 2 -15.60 -9.48 -15.27
CA THR A 2 -15.78 -10.48 -14.21
C THR A 2 -15.88 -9.75 -12.88
N VAL A 3 -16.89 -10.06 -12.09
CA VAL A 3 -17.04 -9.61 -10.71
C VAL A 3 -15.99 -10.34 -9.88
N ASN A 4 -15.31 -9.64 -8.96
CA ASN A 4 -14.32 -10.23 -8.06
C ASN A 4 -14.92 -11.43 -7.29
N ARG A 5 -14.16 -12.51 -7.12
CA ARG A 5 -14.63 -13.77 -6.50
C ARG A 5 -15.16 -13.64 -5.07
N ALA A 6 -14.74 -12.60 -4.34
CA ALA A 6 -15.20 -12.34 -2.98
C ALA A 6 -16.54 -11.60 -2.93
N VAL A 7 -17.03 -11.09 -4.06
CA VAL A 7 -18.29 -10.32 -4.11
C VAL A 7 -19.48 -11.26 -3.94
N THR A 8 -20.32 -10.98 -2.96
CA THR A 8 -21.56 -11.72 -2.68
C THR A 8 -22.78 -11.05 -3.30
N ASP A 9 -22.69 -9.75 -3.59
CA ASP A 9 -23.77 -8.94 -4.11
C ASP A 9 -23.25 -7.72 -4.88
N THR A 10 -24.07 -7.11 -5.73
CA THR A 10 -23.75 -5.89 -6.46
C THR A 10 -24.86 -4.85 -6.30
N ASN A 11 -24.48 -3.60 -6.10
CA ASN A 11 -25.38 -2.46 -6.03
C ASN A 11 -24.74 -1.27 -6.73
N TRP A 12 -24.78 -1.27 -8.07
CA TRP A 12 -24.07 -0.31 -8.89
C TRP A 12 -24.55 1.13 -8.65
N GLY A 13 -23.62 1.97 -8.21
CA GLY A 13 -23.83 3.40 -8.02
C GLY A 13 -23.33 4.23 -9.20
N PRO A 14 -23.89 5.41 -9.47
CA PRO A 14 -23.47 6.30 -10.56
C PRO A 14 -22.34 7.25 -10.19
N ASN A 15 -21.89 7.26 -8.93
CA ASN A 15 -20.95 8.24 -8.39
C ASN A 15 -19.50 7.77 -8.60
N PHE A 16 -19.03 7.79 -9.85
CA PHE A 16 -17.67 7.45 -10.22
C PHE A 16 -17.29 8.15 -11.53
N ASP A 17 -16.01 8.18 -11.82
CA ASP A 17 -15.51 8.58 -13.14
C ASP A 17 -15.06 7.33 -13.90
N PRO A 18 -15.46 7.18 -15.18
CA PRO A 18 -15.07 6.03 -15.99
C PRO A 18 -13.56 5.95 -16.22
N GLY A 19 -13.01 4.77 -16.00
CA GLY A 19 -11.60 4.47 -16.20
C GLY A 19 -10.67 5.03 -15.12
N ARG A 20 -9.39 4.66 -15.24
CA ARG A 20 -8.31 5.14 -14.37
C ARG A 20 -7.29 5.93 -15.18
N PRO A 21 -7.20 7.26 -15.00
CA PRO A 21 -6.36 8.13 -15.85
C PRO A 21 -4.85 7.89 -15.68
N TYR A 22 -4.44 7.22 -14.60
CA TYR A 22 -3.03 6.97 -14.28
C TYR A 22 -2.66 5.47 -14.31
N GLY A 23 -3.45 4.62 -14.99
CA GLY A 23 -3.23 3.18 -15.07
C GLY A 23 -3.83 2.41 -13.90
N ASP A 24 -3.27 1.25 -13.61
CA ASP A 24 -3.75 0.31 -12.59
C ASP A 24 -3.72 0.91 -11.17
N PRO A 25 -4.55 0.39 -10.24
CA PRO A 25 -4.52 0.84 -8.87
C PRO A 25 -3.17 0.53 -8.22
N LEU A 26 -2.70 1.43 -7.35
CA LEU A 26 -1.43 1.31 -6.64
C LEU A 26 -1.60 0.95 -5.16
N GLY A 27 -2.84 0.86 -4.65
CA GLY A 27 -3.11 0.53 -3.26
C GLY A 27 -4.58 0.34 -2.97
N ILE A 28 -4.86 -0.12 -1.76
CA ILE A 28 -6.21 -0.27 -1.21
C ILE A 28 -6.33 0.65 0.00
N VAL A 29 -7.36 1.50 0.02
CA VAL A 29 -7.67 2.35 1.17
C VAL A 29 -8.81 1.74 1.96
N ILE A 30 -8.54 1.49 3.23
CA ILE A 30 -9.52 1.00 4.19
C ILE A 30 -10.26 2.19 4.80
N HIS A 31 -11.57 2.12 4.74
CA HIS A 31 -12.49 3.07 5.35
C HIS A 31 -13.37 2.36 6.36
N HIS A 32 -14.07 3.13 7.21
CA HIS A 32 -15.24 2.68 7.94
C HIS A 32 -16.40 3.64 7.70
N TRP A 33 -17.61 3.14 7.72
CA TRP A 33 -18.80 3.94 7.46
C TRP A 33 -19.33 4.78 8.66
N GLY A 34 -18.52 4.94 9.68
CA GLY A 34 -18.64 5.98 10.71
C GLY A 34 -19.35 5.56 11.98
N VAL A 35 -20.46 4.81 11.93
CA VAL A 35 -21.33 4.57 13.08
C VAL A 35 -21.54 3.08 13.34
N ASP A 36 -21.28 2.65 14.59
CA ASP A 36 -21.58 1.29 15.05
C ASP A 36 -23.09 0.98 14.93
N GLY A 37 -23.41 -0.28 14.60
CA GLY A 37 -24.78 -0.76 14.48
C GLY A 37 -25.50 -0.38 13.18
N GLN A 38 -24.88 0.38 12.29
CA GLN A 38 -25.47 0.68 10.99
C GLN A 38 -25.41 -0.58 10.07
N SER A 39 -26.52 -0.85 9.36
CA SER A 39 -26.59 -2.05 8.53
C SER A 39 -25.81 -1.90 7.24
N HIS A 40 -25.22 -3.03 6.77
CA HIS A 40 -24.55 -3.15 5.48
C HIS A 40 -25.41 -2.62 4.32
N ASP A 41 -26.69 -3.02 4.27
CA ASP A 41 -27.60 -2.62 3.19
C ASP A 41 -27.88 -1.11 3.18
N ALA A 42 -27.93 -0.48 4.34
CA ALA A 42 -28.11 0.97 4.43
C ALA A 42 -26.88 1.70 3.86
N VAL A 43 -25.68 1.23 4.15
CA VAL A 43 -24.43 1.81 3.64
C VAL A 43 -24.30 1.57 2.13
N ALA A 44 -24.51 0.36 1.66
CA ALA A 44 -24.47 0.04 0.23
C ALA A 44 -25.47 0.88 -0.57
N SER A 45 -26.70 1.06 -0.04
CA SER A 45 -27.73 1.91 -0.66
C SER A 45 -27.36 3.39 -0.63
N TYR A 46 -26.72 3.84 0.45
CA TYR A 46 -26.25 5.22 0.58
C TYR A 46 -25.16 5.55 -0.46
N LEU A 47 -24.21 4.66 -0.68
CA LEU A 47 -23.11 4.86 -1.63
C LEU A 47 -23.55 4.71 -3.09
N ALA A 48 -24.60 3.91 -3.33
CA ALA A 48 -25.17 3.70 -4.67
C ALA A 48 -26.24 4.74 -5.06
N ARG A 49 -26.62 5.68 -4.16
CA ARG A 49 -27.69 6.64 -4.46
C ARG A 49 -27.30 7.62 -5.57
N PRO A 50 -28.22 8.01 -6.47
CA PRO A 50 -27.90 8.84 -7.64
C PRO A 50 -27.65 10.33 -7.31
N ASP A 51 -28.05 10.80 -6.13
CA ASP A 51 -27.87 12.17 -5.66
C ASP A 51 -26.67 12.33 -4.70
N GLY A 52 -25.78 11.30 -4.66
CA GLY A 52 -24.58 11.29 -3.84
C GLY A 52 -23.41 12.03 -4.47
N ASN A 53 -22.43 12.34 -3.66
CA ASN A 53 -21.13 12.91 -4.05
C ASN A 53 -19.97 12.10 -3.47
N THR A 54 -20.20 10.87 -3.09
CA THR A 54 -19.23 9.91 -2.55
C THR A 54 -19.60 8.51 -3.01
N SER A 55 -18.62 7.64 -3.10
CA SER A 55 -18.77 6.21 -3.36
C SER A 55 -17.57 5.46 -2.80
N ALA A 56 -17.61 4.14 -2.88
CA ALA A 56 -16.46 3.25 -2.69
C ALA A 56 -16.54 2.15 -3.74
N HIS A 57 -15.48 1.37 -3.90
CA HIS A 57 -15.55 0.19 -4.76
C HIS A 57 -16.35 -0.92 -4.09
N TYR A 58 -16.15 -1.08 -2.77
CA TYR A 58 -16.75 -2.15 -1.99
C TYR A 58 -17.30 -1.68 -0.65
N VAL A 59 -18.33 -2.39 -0.20
CA VAL A 59 -18.81 -2.40 1.18
C VAL A 59 -18.62 -3.81 1.71
N ALA A 60 -17.97 -4.00 2.86
CA ALA A 60 -17.63 -5.30 3.43
C ALA A 60 -17.95 -5.43 4.92
N SER A 61 -18.67 -6.48 5.30
CA SER A 61 -18.99 -6.83 6.69
C SER A 61 -19.50 -8.25 6.82
N GLY A 62 -19.15 -8.97 7.89
CA GLY A 62 -19.81 -10.18 8.36
C GLY A 62 -20.15 -11.23 7.29
N GLY A 63 -19.20 -11.61 6.45
CA GLY A 63 -19.39 -12.56 5.34
C GLY A 63 -20.04 -11.98 4.08
N ARG A 64 -20.30 -10.68 4.03
CA ARG A 64 -20.91 -10.00 2.88
C ARG A 64 -19.99 -8.98 2.25
N VAL A 65 -19.94 -8.99 0.93
CA VAL A 65 -19.22 -7.99 0.12
C VAL A 65 -20.14 -7.52 -1.00
N THR A 66 -20.50 -6.25 -0.97
CA THR A 66 -21.28 -5.60 -2.04
C THR A 66 -20.35 -4.71 -2.87
N GLN A 67 -20.28 -4.95 -4.17
CA GLN A 67 -19.55 -4.08 -5.09
C GLN A 67 -20.47 -2.93 -5.57
N ILE A 68 -19.96 -1.69 -5.47
CA ILE A 68 -20.68 -0.45 -5.80
C ILE A 68 -20.12 0.19 -7.08
N VAL A 69 -18.77 0.16 -7.25
CA VAL A 69 -18.07 0.68 -8.43
C VAL A 69 -17.09 -0.39 -8.90
N HIS A 70 -16.91 -0.51 -10.20
CA HIS A 70 -15.91 -1.44 -10.76
C HIS A 70 -14.49 -0.98 -10.44
N ASP A 71 -13.58 -1.92 -10.21
CA ASP A 71 -12.16 -1.65 -9.91
C ASP A 71 -11.45 -0.90 -11.04
N TYR A 72 -11.92 -1.05 -12.28
CA TYR A 72 -11.42 -0.34 -13.46
C TYR A 72 -11.88 1.12 -13.56
N ASP A 73 -12.79 1.54 -12.68
CA ASP A 73 -13.32 2.89 -12.62
C ASP A 73 -12.82 3.62 -11.36
N ARG A 74 -12.97 4.92 -11.33
CA ARG A 74 -12.51 5.77 -10.23
C ARG A 74 -13.67 6.08 -9.28
N ALA A 75 -13.82 5.34 -8.19
CA ALA A 75 -14.75 5.68 -7.11
C ALA A 75 -14.33 6.97 -6.38
N TRP A 76 -15.28 7.67 -5.78
CA TRP A 76 -15.05 8.94 -5.05
C TRP A 76 -14.96 8.67 -3.54
N HIS A 77 -13.86 8.09 -3.06
CA HIS A 77 -13.70 7.64 -1.68
C HIS A 77 -12.56 8.33 -0.91
N CYS A 78 -11.52 8.80 -1.60
CA CYS A 78 -10.31 9.35 -0.98
C CYS A 78 -9.79 10.50 -1.84
N MET A 79 -10.15 11.74 -1.48
CA MET A 79 -9.79 12.93 -2.24
C MET A 79 -8.27 13.01 -2.46
N GLY A 80 -7.86 13.19 -3.71
CA GLY A 80 -6.44 13.18 -4.12
C GLY A 80 -5.92 11.81 -4.52
N ASN A 81 -6.51 10.70 -4.01
CA ASN A 81 -6.07 9.32 -4.28
C ASN A 81 -7.11 8.45 -5.01
N ASN A 82 -8.29 8.97 -5.31
CA ASN A 82 -9.36 8.22 -5.99
C ASN A 82 -8.90 7.48 -7.25
N ALA A 83 -8.03 8.11 -8.04
CA ALA A 83 -7.57 7.57 -9.32
C ALA A 83 -6.55 6.43 -9.17
N ARG A 84 -5.92 6.31 -8.00
CA ARG A 84 -4.81 5.39 -7.75
C ARG A 84 -5.14 4.27 -6.78
N THR A 85 -6.31 4.31 -6.12
CA THR A 85 -6.63 3.37 -5.06
C THR A 85 -8.00 2.72 -5.25
N ILE A 86 -8.16 1.54 -4.64
CA ILE A 86 -9.43 0.85 -4.46
C ILE A 86 -9.90 1.13 -3.03
N GLY A 87 -11.10 1.65 -2.85
CA GLY A 87 -11.68 1.95 -1.54
C GLY A 87 -12.61 0.85 -1.05
N ILE A 88 -12.41 0.41 0.20
CA ILE A 88 -13.27 -0.56 0.89
C ILE A 88 -13.88 0.11 2.11
N GLU A 89 -15.19 0.21 2.14
CA GLU A 89 -15.95 0.62 3.33
C GLU A 89 -16.21 -0.59 4.21
N CYS A 90 -15.63 -0.58 5.39
CA CYS A 90 -15.68 -1.65 6.37
C CYS A 90 -16.61 -1.31 7.53
N ARG A 91 -17.18 -2.33 8.14
CA ARG A 91 -17.99 -2.17 9.35
C ARG A 91 -17.13 -1.64 10.50
N PRO A 92 -17.56 -0.58 11.22
CA PRO A 92 -16.76 0.09 12.25
C PRO A 92 -16.42 -0.81 13.45
N GLU A 93 -17.26 -1.81 13.76
CA GLU A 93 -17.06 -2.74 14.88
C GLU A 93 -15.78 -3.56 14.72
N CYS A 94 -15.39 -3.88 13.49
CA CYS A 94 -14.16 -4.60 13.17
C CYS A 94 -14.06 -5.93 13.96
N ASP A 95 -15.17 -6.67 14.04
CA ASP A 95 -15.18 -7.97 14.71
C ASP A 95 -14.46 -9.05 13.87
N ALA A 96 -14.42 -10.29 14.37
CA ALA A 96 -13.67 -11.35 13.71
C ALA A 96 -14.23 -11.71 12.34
N ASP A 97 -15.57 -11.66 12.17
CA ASP A 97 -16.23 -12.00 10.91
C ASP A 97 -16.04 -10.86 9.88
N ASP A 98 -16.08 -9.60 10.35
CA ASP A 98 -15.75 -8.43 9.54
C ASP A 98 -14.31 -8.50 9.04
N PHE A 99 -13.39 -8.78 9.95
CA PHE A 99 -11.97 -8.85 9.64
C PHE A 99 -11.65 -9.93 8.60
N GLU A 100 -12.17 -11.14 8.79
CA GLU A 100 -11.98 -12.23 7.84
C GLU A 100 -12.60 -11.93 6.47
N THR A 101 -13.78 -11.27 6.45
CA THR A 101 -14.44 -10.85 5.21
C THR A 101 -13.58 -9.87 4.42
N VAL A 102 -13.03 -8.85 5.10
CA VAL A 102 -12.19 -7.83 4.45
C VAL A 102 -10.86 -8.45 4.00
N ALA A 103 -10.26 -9.34 4.78
CA ALA A 103 -9.05 -10.07 4.38
C ALA A 103 -9.26 -10.91 3.11
N GLN A 104 -10.40 -11.61 3.00
CA GLN A 104 -10.77 -12.38 1.81
C GLN A 104 -10.98 -11.49 0.58
N LEU A 105 -11.61 -10.32 0.76
CA LEU A 105 -11.79 -9.34 -0.29
C LEU A 105 -10.45 -8.78 -0.78
N ILE A 106 -9.56 -8.39 0.11
CA ILE A 106 -8.22 -7.90 -0.22
C ILE A 106 -7.44 -8.96 -0.99
N ALA A 107 -7.46 -10.21 -0.54
CA ALA A 107 -6.80 -11.32 -1.24
C ALA A 107 -7.35 -11.48 -2.67
N ALA A 108 -8.66 -11.38 -2.85
CA ALA A 108 -9.29 -11.51 -4.15
C ALA A 108 -9.01 -10.31 -5.08
N ILE A 109 -8.92 -9.07 -4.55
CA ILE A 109 -8.48 -7.89 -5.30
C ILE A 109 -7.03 -8.08 -5.76
N ARG A 110 -6.16 -8.53 -4.88
CA ARG A 110 -4.74 -8.78 -5.19
C ARG A 110 -4.50 -9.92 -6.16
N ASP A 111 -5.39 -10.90 -6.24
CA ASP A 111 -5.32 -11.96 -7.28
C ASP A 111 -5.53 -11.39 -8.69
N GLU A 112 -6.26 -10.29 -8.82
CA GLU A 112 -6.52 -9.61 -10.09
C GLU A 112 -5.44 -8.57 -10.43
N TRP A 113 -5.03 -7.78 -9.44
CA TRP A 113 -4.18 -6.60 -9.65
C TRP A 113 -2.72 -6.78 -9.21
N GLY A 114 -2.37 -7.94 -8.65
CA GLY A 114 -1.10 -8.10 -7.95
C GLY A 114 -1.15 -7.52 -6.53
N TYR A 115 0.00 -7.48 -5.87
CA TYR A 115 0.07 -6.95 -4.52
C TYR A 115 -0.23 -5.44 -4.49
N LEU A 116 -1.24 -5.05 -3.74
CA LEU A 116 -1.62 -3.67 -3.47
C LEU A 116 -1.47 -3.39 -1.97
N PRO A 117 -0.65 -2.40 -1.56
CA PRO A 117 -0.48 -2.04 -0.16
C PRO A 117 -1.80 -1.53 0.44
N LEU A 118 -1.94 -1.74 1.76
CA LEU A 118 -3.06 -1.21 2.53
C LEU A 118 -2.67 0.13 3.15
N SER A 119 -3.62 1.04 3.23
CA SER A 119 -3.54 2.27 4.02
C SER A 119 -4.90 2.59 4.61
N GLY A 120 -4.92 3.32 5.72
CA GLY A 120 -6.13 3.88 6.27
C GLY A 120 -6.43 5.26 5.66
N HIS A 121 -7.70 5.64 5.59
CA HIS A 121 -8.09 6.94 5.04
C HIS A 121 -7.38 8.12 5.75
N GLN A 122 -7.14 8.02 7.06
CA GLN A 122 -6.45 9.06 7.84
C GLN A 122 -5.00 9.31 7.40
N GLU A 123 -4.39 8.41 6.65
CA GLU A 123 -3.04 8.59 6.11
C GLU A 123 -3.02 9.52 4.88
N HIS A 124 -4.18 9.74 4.28
CA HIS A 124 -4.36 10.56 3.07
C HIS A 124 -5.11 11.86 3.33
N PHE A 125 -5.94 11.92 4.38
CA PHE A 125 -6.80 13.05 4.68
C PHE A 125 -7.02 13.18 6.19
N PRO A 126 -7.09 14.38 6.77
CA PRO A 126 -7.39 14.59 8.18
C PRO A 126 -8.80 14.07 8.55
N THR A 127 -8.87 12.86 9.10
CA THR A 127 -10.09 12.17 9.50
C THR A 127 -9.79 11.11 10.55
N GLU A 128 -10.79 10.66 11.29
CA GLU A 128 -10.67 9.50 12.20
C GLU A 128 -10.93 8.16 11.49
N CYS A 129 -11.35 8.18 10.23
CA CYS A 129 -11.51 6.99 9.41
C CYS A 129 -10.11 6.40 9.06
N PRO A 130 -9.86 5.10 9.22
CA PRO A 130 -10.81 4.01 9.39
C PRO A 130 -11.05 3.55 10.84
N GLY A 131 -10.79 4.37 11.84
CA GLY A 131 -11.07 4.06 13.23
C GLY A 131 -10.33 2.81 13.75
N ARG A 132 -11.08 1.80 14.24
CA ARG A 132 -10.48 0.55 14.80
C ARG A 132 -9.64 -0.23 13.78
N TRP A 133 -9.90 -0.09 12.49
CA TRP A 133 -9.17 -0.76 11.43
C TRP A 133 -7.74 -0.27 11.29
N GLN A 134 -7.45 0.99 11.63
CA GLN A 134 -6.10 1.56 11.50
C GLN A 134 -5.05 0.74 12.26
N ALA A 135 -5.34 0.34 13.48
CA ALA A 135 -4.42 -0.43 14.30
C ALA A 135 -4.27 -1.90 13.86
N ARG A 136 -5.07 -2.34 12.89
CA ARG A 136 -5.10 -3.72 12.41
C ARG A 136 -4.71 -3.90 10.95
N LEU A 137 -4.22 -2.84 10.29
CA LEU A 137 -3.85 -2.91 8.87
C LEU A 137 -2.76 -3.95 8.61
N ASP A 138 -1.73 -4.02 9.44
CA ASP A 138 -0.65 -5.00 9.30
C ASP A 138 -1.16 -6.44 9.48
N GLU A 139 -2.03 -6.67 10.47
CA GLU A 139 -2.66 -7.98 10.70
C GLU A 139 -3.57 -8.36 9.51
N LEU A 140 -4.29 -7.39 8.97
CA LEU A 140 -5.17 -7.57 7.81
C LEU A 140 -4.38 -7.91 6.55
N ASP A 141 -3.26 -7.23 6.34
CA ASP A 141 -2.34 -7.50 5.24
C ASP A 141 -1.77 -8.92 5.31
N ALA A 142 -1.24 -9.29 6.46
CA ALA A 142 -0.70 -10.62 6.70
C ALA A 142 -1.78 -11.71 6.48
N ARG A 143 -3.01 -11.48 6.96
CA ARG A 143 -4.11 -12.43 6.77
C ARG A 143 -4.50 -12.59 5.31
N ALA A 144 -4.58 -11.50 4.56
CA ALA A 144 -4.87 -11.54 3.12
C ALA A 144 -3.80 -12.32 2.34
N LEU A 145 -2.52 -12.16 2.67
CA LEU A 145 -1.42 -12.94 2.09
C LEU A 145 -1.55 -14.44 2.38
N VAL A 146 -1.93 -14.82 3.61
CA VAL A 146 -2.19 -16.23 3.96
C VAL A 146 -3.33 -16.82 3.12
N ILE A 147 -4.42 -16.06 2.90
CA ILE A 147 -5.56 -16.47 2.09
C ILE A 147 -5.18 -16.69 0.62
N GLN A 148 -4.27 -15.90 0.09
CA GLN A 148 -3.75 -16.07 -1.28
C GLN A 148 -2.92 -17.34 -1.49
N GLY A 149 -2.81 -18.21 -0.49
CA GLY A 149 -2.06 -19.46 -0.55
C GLY A 149 -0.57 -19.29 -0.25
N GLY A 150 -0.25 -18.25 0.49
CA GLY A 150 1.10 -17.76 0.67
C GLY A 150 1.60 -17.29 -0.68
N GLY A 151 1.62 -15.99 -0.92
CA GLY A 151 2.61 -15.39 -1.84
C GLY A 151 3.98 -16.01 -1.54
N PRO A 152 5.03 -15.76 -2.35
CA PRO A 152 6.35 -16.30 -2.08
C PRO A 152 6.58 -16.18 -0.58
N ALA A 153 6.73 -17.30 0.10
CA ALA A 153 6.62 -17.40 1.54
C ALA A 153 7.23 -16.16 2.18
N VAL A 154 6.37 -15.23 2.64
CA VAL A 154 6.82 -14.38 3.73
C VAL A 154 7.12 -15.43 4.80
N PRO A 155 8.38 -15.63 5.17
CA PRO A 155 8.70 -16.62 6.20
C PRO A 155 7.71 -16.32 7.31
N ALA A 156 6.92 -17.31 7.72
CA ALA A 156 6.04 -17.16 8.87
C ALA A 156 6.83 -16.35 9.87
N LEU A 157 6.28 -15.23 10.37
CA LEU A 157 6.94 -14.41 11.37
C LEU A 157 7.43 -15.37 12.49
N ALA A 158 8.54 -16.03 12.24
CA ALA A 158 9.41 -16.46 13.28
C ALA A 158 9.70 -15.15 13.99
N ASP A 159 9.46 -15.07 15.28
CA ASP A 159 9.88 -13.94 16.10
C ASP A 159 11.21 -13.48 15.52
N PRO A 160 11.31 -12.23 14.97
CA PRO A 160 12.51 -11.84 14.26
C PRO A 160 13.66 -12.13 15.19
N ASP A 161 14.64 -12.88 14.67
CA ASP A 161 15.90 -13.06 15.40
C ASP A 161 16.24 -11.65 15.91
N PRO A 162 16.43 -11.43 17.22
CA PRO A 162 16.57 -10.08 17.75
C PRO A 162 17.80 -9.39 17.15
N GLY A 163 17.67 -8.89 15.96
CA GLY A 163 18.72 -8.32 15.12
C GLY A 163 18.43 -8.34 13.62
N SER A 164 17.41 -9.06 13.13
CA SER A 164 17.03 -9.03 11.71
C SER A 164 16.05 -7.89 11.41
N LEU A 165 16.21 -7.28 10.22
CA LEU A 165 15.28 -6.28 9.69
C LEU A 165 13.95 -6.96 9.35
N GLN A 166 12.84 -6.39 9.79
CA GLN A 166 11.50 -6.87 9.41
C GLN A 166 11.28 -6.67 7.90
N VAL A 167 10.79 -7.70 7.23
CA VAL A 167 10.45 -7.64 5.80
C VAL A 167 8.97 -7.26 5.67
N ASP A 168 8.68 -5.97 5.83
CA ASP A 168 7.31 -5.42 5.82
C ASP A 168 6.96 -4.65 4.54
N GLY A 169 7.96 -4.45 3.67
CA GLY A 169 7.81 -3.68 2.44
C GLY A 169 7.76 -2.16 2.64
N TRP A 170 7.93 -1.65 3.86
CA TRP A 170 8.00 -0.22 4.14
C TRP A 170 9.44 0.28 4.25
N TRP A 171 9.76 1.33 3.50
CA TRP A 171 11.07 1.98 3.59
C TRP A 171 11.04 3.06 4.67
N GLY A 172 11.04 2.61 5.92
CA GLY A 172 11.11 3.45 7.11
C GLY A 172 12.53 3.53 7.68
N PRO A 173 12.69 4.15 8.88
CA PRO A 173 13.99 4.33 9.53
C PRO A 173 14.77 3.04 9.75
N ALA A 174 14.11 1.92 10.05
CA ALA A 174 14.76 0.62 10.25
C ALA A 174 15.39 0.11 8.94
N THR A 175 14.66 0.19 7.82
CA THR A 175 15.17 -0.20 6.49
C THR A 175 16.33 0.71 6.07
N THR A 176 16.19 2.02 6.30
CA THR A 176 17.27 2.99 6.01
C THR A 176 18.51 2.71 6.85
N ALA A 177 18.36 2.49 8.16
CA ALA A 177 19.49 2.18 9.05
C ALA A 177 20.21 0.89 8.63
N ALA A 178 19.47 -0.15 8.25
CA ALA A 178 20.04 -1.40 7.75
C ALA A 178 20.81 -1.17 6.43
N LEU A 179 20.26 -0.39 5.50
CA LEU A 179 20.92 -0.03 4.25
C LEU A 179 22.17 0.81 4.50
N GLN A 180 22.12 1.78 5.39
CA GLN A 180 23.26 2.60 5.82
C GLN A 180 24.38 1.74 6.40
N ALA A 181 24.04 0.81 7.31
CA ALA A 181 24.99 -0.13 7.89
C ALA A 181 25.62 -1.03 6.80
N TYR A 182 24.81 -1.54 5.88
CA TYR A 182 25.28 -2.36 4.76
C TYR A 182 26.24 -1.61 3.83
N LEU A 183 25.95 -0.33 3.53
CA LEU A 183 26.75 0.50 2.64
C LEU A 183 27.90 1.23 3.35
N GLY A 184 28.00 1.15 4.69
CA GLY A 184 29.05 1.79 5.49
C GLY A 184 28.91 3.30 5.58
N THR A 185 27.71 3.84 5.49
CA THR A 185 27.40 5.26 5.71
C THR A 185 26.98 5.53 7.16
N PRO A 186 26.90 6.77 7.64
CA PRO A 186 26.38 7.08 8.97
C PRO A 186 24.97 6.49 9.16
N VAL A 187 24.76 5.80 10.29
CA VAL A 187 23.51 5.10 10.58
C VAL A 187 22.62 5.98 11.46
N ASP A 188 21.72 6.74 10.84
CA ASP A 188 20.77 7.63 11.51
C ASP A 188 19.31 7.31 11.16
N GLY A 189 19.08 6.37 10.24
CA GLY A 189 17.73 5.97 9.80
C GLY A 189 17.04 6.99 8.91
N THR A 190 17.78 7.99 8.37
CA THR A 190 17.22 9.06 7.56
C THR A 190 17.75 9.03 6.12
N VAL A 191 16.86 9.16 5.14
CA VAL A 191 17.19 9.51 3.76
C VAL A 191 16.93 11.00 3.61
N SER A 192 18.00 11.79 3.75
CA SER A 192 17.91 13.26 3.74
C SER A 192 17.86 13.83 2.33
N SER A 193 17.35 15.05 2.19
CA SER A 193 17.50 15.91 1.02
C SER A 193 17.16 15.23 -0.30
N GLN A 194 15.91 14.77 -0.45
CA GLN A 194 15.43 14.11 -1.64
C GLN A 194 14.50 15.03 -2.45
N ASP A 195 14.53 14.89 -3.78
CA ASP A 195 13.68 15.67 -4.66
C ASP A 195 12.20 15.34 -4.47
N GLY A 196 11.41 16.32 -4.06
CA GLY A 196 9.97 16.20 -3.89
C GLY A 196 9.23 15.80 -5.18
N ALA A 197 9.81 16.06 -6.36
CA ALA A 197 9.25 15.66 -7.64
C ALA A 197 9.21 14.11 -7.80
N TRP A 198 10.11 13.38 -7.14
CA TRP A 198 10.15 11.90 -7.22
C TRP A 198 9.39 11.21 -6.09
N ARG A 199 8.71 11.95 -5.22
CA ARG A 199 7.95 11.34 -4.12
C ARG A 199 6.91 10.32 -4.60
N GLU A 200 6.30 10.55 -5.77
CA GLU A 200 5.35 9.61 -6.35
C GLU A 200 5.98 8.28 -6.80
N ASN A 201 7.28 8.27 -7.07
CA ASN A 201 8.04 7.07 -7.41
C ASN A 201 8.46 6.24 -6.18
N LEU A 202 8.16 6.74 -4.98
CA LEU A 202 8.52 6.16 -3.69
C LEU A 202 7.27 5.88 -2.84
N PRO A 203 6.27 5.12 -3.35
CA PRO A 203 5.00 4.92 -2.64
C PRO A 203 5.16 4.15 -1.32
N ALA A 204 6.26 3.41 -1.14
CA ALA A 204 6.59 2.72 0.11
C ALA A 204 7.51 3.52 1.05
N ALA A 205 7.84 4.78 0.72
CA ALA A 205 8.61 5.65 1.61
C ALA A 205 7.76 6.06 2.81
N GLY A 206 8.20 5.68 4.00
CA GLY A 206 7.56 5.98 5.27
C GLY A 206 8.20 7.18 6.00
N ALA A 207 8.23 7.14 7.33
CA ALA A 207 8.97 8.10 8.14
C ALA A 207 10.48 8.02 7.85
N GLY A 208 11.21 9.10 8.13
CA GLY A 208 12.67 9.17 7.93
C GLY A 208 13.09 9.59 6.52
N TRP A 209 12.19 10.18 5.74
CA TRP A 209 12.48 10.77 4.44
C TRP A 209 12.28 12.28 4.48
N ASP A 210 13.30 13.04 4.05
CA ASP A 210 13.22 14.48 3.89
C ASP A 210 13.13 14.83 2.41
N PHE A 211 11.98 15.39 2.00
CA PHE A 211 11.73 15.82 0.63
C PHE A 211 11.73 17.34 0.53
N GLU A 212 12.45 17.88 -0.45
CA GLU A 212 12.60 19.32 -0.69
C GLU A 212 12.64 19.64 -2.19
N ASN A 213 12.58 20.95 -2.53
CA ASN A 213 12.52 21.38 -3.94
C ASN A 213 13.91 21.61 -4.56
N ASP A 214 14.95 21.73 -3.76
CA ASP A 214 16.34 21.97 -4.22
C ASP A 214 17.28 21.07 -3.39
N PRO A 215 17.26 19.76 -3.64
CA PRO A 215 17.94 18.77 -2.81
C PRO A 215 19.46 18.75 -3.04
N ASP A 216 20.21 18.61 -1.95
CA ASP A 216 21.65 18.36 -1.97
C ASP A 216 21.99 16.85 -2.14
N GLY A 217 21.01 15.98 -1.97
CA GLY A 217 21.16 14.54 -2.02
C GLY A 217 21.57 13.88 -0.71
N SER A 218 21.38 12.56 -0.63
CA SER A 218 21.67 11.74 0.54
C SER A 218 22.95 10.93 0.37
N GLN A 219 23.73 10.80 1.45
CA GLN A 219 24.93 9.95 1.45
C GLN A 219 24.61 8.47 1.24
N VAL A 220 23.52 7.97 1.83
CA VAL A 220 23.12 6.57 1.66
C VAL A 220 22.67 6.30 0.23
N VAL A 221 21.98 7.27 -0.42
CA VAL A 221 21.58 7.15 -1.82
C VAL A 221 22.81 7.21 -2.75
N SER A 222 23.75 8.14 -2.49
CA SER A 222 25.01 8.21 -3.24
C SER A 222 25.80 6.91 -3.17
N ALA A 223 25.89 6.30 -1.98
CA ALA A 223 26.55 5.01 -1.79
C ALA A 223 25.81 3.87 -2.52
N LEU A 224 24.48 3.86 -2.49
CA LEU A 224 23.65 2.91 -3.24
C LEU A 224 23.88 3.05 -4.75
N GLN A 225 23.84 4.26 -5.27
CA GLN A 225 24.07 4.56 -6.69
C GLN A 225 25.45 4.08 -7.15
N ALA A 226 26.49 4.38 -6.36
CA ALA A 226 27.84 3.90 -6.64
C ALA A 226 27.90 2.36 -6.71
N ARG A 227 27.18 1.68 -5.81
CA ARG A 227 27.11 0.21 -5.80
C ARG A 227 26.32 -0.35 -6.98
N LEU A 228 25.27 0.33 -7.41
CA LEU A 228 24.44 -0.05 -8.57
C LEU A 228 25.10 0.31 -9.92
N GLY A 229 26.15 1.14 -9.90
CA GLY A 229 26.84 1.60 -11.10
C GLY A 229 26.06 2.60 -11.95
N VAL A 230 25.20 3.40 -11.33
CA VAL A 230 24.44 4.50 -11.95
C VAL A 230 25.06 5.86 -11.58
N PRO A 231 24.66 6.97 -12.25
CA PRO A 231 25.12 8.31 -11.88
C PRO A 231 24.90 8.60 -10.39
N VAL A 232 25.91 9.19 -9.75
CA VAL A 232 25.92 9.44 -8.30
C VAL A 232 25.56 10.91 -8.04
N ASP A 233 24.29 11.20 -7.83
CA ASP A 233 23.76 12.52 -7.48
C ASP A 233 23.14 12.58 -6.09
N GLY A 234 22.99 11.41 -5.43
CA GLY A 234 22.40 11.32 -4.10
C GLY A 234 20.87 11.37 -4.09
N ILE A 235 20.23 11.39 -5.26
CA ILE A 235 18.77 11.49 -5.39
C ILE A 235 18.20 10.15 -5.86
N LEU A 236 17.23 9.60 -5.12
CA LEU A 236 16.58 8.34 -5.45
C LEU A 236 15.46 8.57 -6.48
N GLY A 237 15.85 8.87 -7.71
CA GLY A 237 14.94 9.02 -8.83
C GLY A 237 14.65 7.68 -9.54
N PRO A 238 13.76 7.71 -10.58
CA PRO A 238 13.31 6.50 -11.30
C PRO A 238 14.46 5.67 -11.89
N GLU A 239 15.53 6.28 -12.36
CA GLU A 239 16.71 5.56 -12.90
C GLU A 239 17.41 4.74 -11.82
N THR A 240 17.62 5.33 -10.65
CA THR A 240 18.22 4.63 -9.49
C THR A 240 17.31 3.51 -9.00
N ILE A 241 15.99 3.76 -8.93
CA ILE A 241 14.99 2.75 -8.53
C ILE A 241 15.00 1.58 -9.52
N ALA A 242 14.99 1.86 -10.82
CA ALA A 242 15.03 0.82 -11.85
C ALA A 242 16.31 -0.06 -11.75
N ALA A 243 17.47 0.56 -11.51
CA ALA A 243 18.71 -0.18 -11.29
C ALA A 243 18.67 -1.03 -10.01
N LEU A 244 18.08 -0.51 -8.93
CA LEU A 244 17.86 -1.27 -7.70
C LEU A 244 16.94 -2.47 -7.95
N GLN A 245 15.81 -2.27 -8.63
CA GLN A 245 14.87 -3.33 -9.00
C GLN A 245 15.54 -4.44 -9.82
N ALA A 246 16.32 -4.06 -10.82
CA ALA A 246 17.10 -5.01 -11.63
C ALA A 246 18.07 -5.81 -10.76
N ARG A 247 18.74 -5.17 -9.79
CA ARG A 247 19.65 -5.81 -8.83
C ARG A 247 18.93 -6.78 -7.90
N LEU A 248 17.71 -6.44 -7.46
CA LEU A 248 16.87 -7.24 -6.58
C LEU A 248 16.10 -8.37 -7.30
N GLY A 249 16.09 -8.38 -8.64
CA GLY A 249 15.38 -9.38 -9.43
C GLY A 249 13.84 -9.24 -9.40
N VAL A 250 13.35 -8.02 -9.14
CA VAL A 250 11.92 -7.68 -9.18
C VAL A 250 11.56 -6.95 -10.49
N PRO A 251 10.26 -6.80 -10.84
CA PRO A 251 9.85 -6.02 -12.00
C PRO A 251 10.44 -4.61 -12.00
N VAL A 252 10.97 -4.18 -13.17
CA VAL A 252 11.66 -2.89 -13.33
C VAL A 252 10.66 -1.88 -13.89
N ASP A 253 10.08 -1.06 -13.02
CA ASP A 253 9.08 -0.05 -13.38
C ASP A 253 9.45 1.38 -12.92
N GLY A 254 10.55 1.54 -12.19
CA GLY A 254 10.99 2.83 -11.65
C GLY A 254 10.18 3.33 -10.46
N TYR A 255 9.40 2.46 -9.81
CA TYR A 255 8.63 2.76 -8.59
C TYR A 255 9.07 1.87 -7.43
N ALA A 256 9.60 2.46 -6.37
CA ALA A 256 9.96 1.72 -5.17
C ALA A 256 8.71 1.46 -4.31
N GLY A 257 7.84 0.58 -4.81
CA GLY A 257 6.70 0.06 -4.06
C GLY A 257 7.10 -1.03 -3.06
N MET A 258 6.12 -1.52 -2.31
CA MET A 258 6.37 -2.48 -1.21
C MET A 258 7.06 -3.77 -1.69
N ALA A 259 6.77 -4.28 -2.88
CA ALA A 259 7.47 -5.44 -3.43
C ALA A 259 8.97 -5.19 -3.61
N THR A 260 9.34 -4.00 -4.11
CA THR A 260 10.74 -3.57 -4.25
C THR A 260 11.40 -3.45 -2.87
N VAL A 261 10.69 -2.83 -1.91
CA VAL A 261 11.23 -2.62 -0.55
C VAL A 261 11.32 -3.93 0.22
N ALA A 262 10.34 -4.82 0.12
CA ALA A 262 10.41 -6.15 0.74
C ALA A 262 11.60 -6.97 0.20
N ALA A 263 11.84 -6.92 -1.11
CA ALA A 263 13.02 -7.55 -1.71
C ALA A 263 14.32 -6.92 -1.20
N LEU A 264 14.37 -5.57 -1.08
CA LEU A 264 15.52 -4.88 -0.49
C LEU A 264 15.78 -5.34 0.95
N GLN A 265 14.74 -5.39 1.78
CA GLN A 265 14.82 -5.83 3.17
C GLN A 265 15.32 -7.28 3.28
N ALA A 266 14.82 -8.18 2.44
CA ALA A 266 15.28 -9.56 2.38
C ALA A 266 16.78 -9.64 2.00
N HIS A 267 17.20 -8.92 0.96
CA HIS A 267 18.61 -8.84 0.56
C HIS A 267 19.52 -8.24 1.63
N LEU A 268 19.03 -7.24 2.38
CA LEU A 268 19.78 -6.67 3.51
C LEU A 268 19.96 -7.66 4.64
N ASN A 269 18.95 -8.48 4.96
CA ASN A 269 19.05 -9.55 5.96
C ASN A 269 20.04 -10.64 5.55
N GLU A 270 20.12 -10.93 4.25
CA GLU A 270 21.05 -11.91 3.69
C GLU A 270 22.47 -11.35 3.43
N GLY A 271 22.62 -10.03 3.47
CA GLY A 271 23.89 -9.37 3.10
C GLY A 271 24.27 -9.51 1.62
N THR A 272 23.28 -9.57 0.72
CA THR A 272 23.46 -9.91 -0.71
C THR A 272 23.13 -8.76 -1.68
N LEU A 273 22.82 -7.56 -1.19
CA LEU A 273 22.49 -6.39 -2.02
C LEU A 273 23.61 -5.96 -2.97
#